data_8aff29ff29005dcc81b51261f85d0960
#
_entry.id   8aff29ff29005dcc81b51261f85d0960
#
_cell.length_a   1.000
_cell.length_b   1.000
_cell.length_c   1.000
_cell.angle_alpha   90.00
_cell.angle_beta   90.00
_cell.angle_gamma   90.00
#
_symmetry.space_group_name_H-M   'P 1'
#
loop_
_entity.id
_entity.type
_entity.pdbx_description
1 polymer ?
#
loop_
_entity_poly.entity_id
_entity_poly.type
_entity_poly.pdbx_seq_one_letter_code
_entity_poly.pdbx_strand_id
1 'polypeptide(L)'
;MDKRPNIILLMADQMRGDCLGIAGHPDVKTPFLDALAGEGVRYENAYSACPTCVPARATLYTGMSQEHTGRVGYEDLVPWDYPHTLAGELSKAGYYTQCVGKMHVHPLRNNLGFHDVRLHDGYLHAYRRPATPSYEDQRVADDYYWWLKQQLGVDADPVDTGLDCNSWVVRPWIYEEKYHPTNWVASECRDFLRRRDRSKPFFLMASFVRPHPPLDAPEYYLNLYKDESLAEPWRGDWNDCVRWERDVHSYHAQTAPSDESYIQQLRAGYYAAITHMDHQIGRLVSALVEEQIMDNTIILFVSDHGEMLGDHLMFQKAKPFQGSIRVPLFISGPERYIGKRGTVRTDLAELRDVMPTLLELAGAPIPETVDGTSLLHPVDREYLHGEHTLGEDSMHFILTKEDKYIWYSQTGRELYFNLRDDPHETKNVLEENPERVAELRTLLIDALKNREEGYTDGHTLLVGKTPVTVLQHTEVL
;
A
#
# COMPACT_ATOMS: atom_id res chain seq x y z
N MET A 1 -0.99 27.02 23.49
CA MET A 1 -0.60 25.95 22.56
C MET A 1 -1.87 25.25 22.08
N ASP A 2 -1.95 24.95 20.81
CA ASP A 2 -3.04 24.16 20.23
C ASP A 2 -3.08 22.79 20.93
N LYS A 3 -4.28 22.33 21.32
CA LYS A 3 -4.46 21.05 22.03
C LYS A 3 -4.65 19.86 21.07
N ARG A 4 -4.78 20.15 19.77
CA ARG A 4 -4.96 19.10 18.76
C ARG A 4 -3.68 18.25 18.64
N PRO A 5 -3.81 16.96 18.35
CA PRO A 5 -2.63 16.09 18.21
C PRO A 5 -1.82 16.44 16.97
N ASN A 6 -0.53 16.16 16.98
CA ASN A 6 0.23 15.99 15.78
C ASN A 6 -0.15 14.64 15.15
N ILE A 7 -0.11 14.56 13.84
CA ILE A 7 -0.51 13.36 13.09
C ILE A 7 0.64 12.95 12.18
N ILE A 8 1.03 11.69 12.27
CA ILE A 8 1.99 11.07 11.36
C ILE A 8 1.30 9.91 10.65
N LEU A 9 1.31 9.94 9.33
CA LEU A 9 0.95 8.84 8.47
C LEU A 9 2.24 8.17 8.00
N LEU A 10 2.53 6.99 8.54
CA LEU A 10 3.62 6.14 8.08
C LEU A 10 3.08 5.21 7.00
N MET A 11 3.62 5.31 5.81
CA MET A 11 3.24 4.45 4.69
C MET A 11 4.41 3.57 4.25
N ALA A 12 4.15 2.29 4.10
CA ALA A 12 4.99 1.38 3.33
C ALA A 12 4.38 1.21 1.92
N ASP A 13 5.21 0.93 0.93
CA ASP A 13 4.76 0.51 -0.39
C ASP A 13 4.93 -1.00 -0.54
N GLN A 14 3.85 -1.69 -0.88
CA GLN A 14 3.86 -3.13 -1.17
C GLN A 14 4.17 -4.01 0.05
N MET A 15 3.74 -3.61 1.27
CA MET A 15 3.93 -4.43 2.47
C MET A 15 2.71 -5.30 2.75
N ARG A 16 2.93 -6.60 2.87
CA ARG A 16 1.90 -7.61 3.20
C ARG A 16 1.32 -7.39 4.60
N GLY A 17 0.04 -7.65 4.77
CA GLY A 17 -0.66 -7.52 6.04
C GLY A 17 -0.21 -8.50 7.13
N ASP A 18 0.41 -9.61 6.77
CA ASP A 18 0.97 -10.61 7.69
C ASP A 18 2.42 -10.32 8.10
N CYS A 19 3.13 -9.41 7.44
CA CYS A 19 4.56 -9.14 7.66
C CYS A 19 4.86 -8.22 8.85
N LEU A 20 4.24 -8.50 10.01
CA LEU A 20 4.59 -7.91 11.31
C LEU A 20 4.82 -9.03 12.34
N GLY A 21 5.83 -8.92 13.20
CA GLY A 21 6.09 -9.89 14.27
C GLY A 21 4.89 -10.01 15.22
N ILE A 22 4.27 -8.89 15.60
CA ILE A 22 3.06 -8.86 16.44
C ILE A 22 1.83 -9.48 15.76
N ALA A 23 1.81 -9.58 14.43
CA ALA A 23 0.77 -10.30 13.69
C ALA A 23 1.00 -11.81 13.63
N GLY A 24 2.11 -12.30 14.21
CA GLY A 24 2.45 -13.73 14.27
C GLY A 24 3.31 -14.22 13.10
N HIS A 25 3.90 -13.31 12.30
CA HIS A 25 4.81 -13.75 11.22
C HIS A 25 6.05 -14.44 11.82
N PRO A 26 6.40 -15.66 11.35
CA PRO A 26 7.46 -16.44 11.99
C PRO A 26 8.86 -15.86 11.79
N ASP A 27 9.12 -15.18 10.67
CA ASP A 27 10.47 -14.84 10.25
C ASP A 27 10.80 -13.34 10.33
N VAL A 28 9.87 -12.46 9.92
CA VAL A 28 10.14 -11.02 9.80
C VAL A 28 10.39 -10.36 11.15
N LYS A 29 11.38 -9.47 11.20
CA LYS A 29 11.80 -8.77 12.44
C LYS A 29 11.37 -7.30 12.35
N THR A 30 10.34 -6.92 13.13
CA THR A 30 9.73 -5.57 13.12
C THR A 30 9.59 -4.98 14.53
N PRO A 31 10.66 -4.92 15.34
CA PRO A 31 10.54 -4.59 16.76
C PRO A 31 9.94 -3.21 17.04
N PHE A 32 10.17 -2.21 16.19
CA PHE A 32 9.64 -0.86 16.40
C PHE A 32 8.18 -0.75 15.95
N LEU A 33 7.81 -1.34 14.81
CA LEU A 33 6.41 -1.42 14.39
C LEU A 33 5.58 -2.27 15.34
N ASP A 34 6.13 -3.39 15.84
CA ASP A 34 5.48 -4.24 16.82
C ASP A 34 5.22 -3.49 18.15
N ALA A 35 6.18 -2.69 18.61
CA ALA A 35 6.00 -1.87 19.79
C ALA A 35 4.91 -0.79 19.58
N LEU A 36 4.92 -0.10 18.44
CA LEU A 36 3.88 0.88 18.10
C LEU A 36 2.49 0.23 18.00
N ALA A 37 2.38 -0.91 17.34
CA ALA A 37 1.13 -1.64 17.17
C ALA A 37 0.61 -2.20 18.50
N GLY A 38 1.52 -2.69 19.38
CA GLY A 38 1.19 -3.19 20.71
C GLY A 38 0.69 -2.10 21.66
N GLU A 39 1.18 -0.87 21.51
CA GLU A 39 0.72 0.33 22.23
C GLU A 39 -0.43 1.06 21.52
N GLY A 40 -1.02 0.45 20.50
CA GLY A 40 -2.04 1.05 19.65
C GLY A 40 -3.32 0.22 19.54
N VAL A 41 -4.08 0.50 18.49
CA VAL A 41 -5.23 -0.27 18.01
C VAL A 41 -4.86 -0.86 16.65
N ARG A 42 -4.84 -2.18 16.53
CA ARG A 42 -4.49 -2.92 15.31
C ARG A 42 -5.74 -3.47 14.63
N TYR A 43 -5.79 -3.39 13.30
CA TYR A 43 -6.88 -3.91 12.47
C TYR A 43 -6.38 -5.15 11.72
N GLU A 44 -6.99 -6.31 12.00
CA GLU A 44 -6.58 -7.58 11.38
C GLU A 44 -7.09 -7.73 9.95
N ASN A 45 -8.25 -7.16 9.67
CA ASN A 45 -8.92 -7.25 8.39
C ASN A 45 -8.88 -5.90 7.67
N ALA A 46 -7.67 -5.46 7.31
CA ALA A 46 -7.46 -4.23 6.54
C ALA A 46 -7.03 -4.54 5.11
N TYR A 47 -7.66 -3.89 4.14
CA TYR A 47 -7.54 -4.27 2.73
C TYR A 47 -7.34 -3.07 1.80
N SER A 48 -6.71 -3.35 0.67
CA SER A 48 -6.66 -2.49 -0.51
C SER A 48 -7.63 -3.03 -1.56
N ALA A 49 -8.69 -2.29 -1.85
CA ALA A 49 -9.73 -2.72 -2.78
C ALA A 49 -9.24 -2.74 -4.25
N CYS A 50 -8.27 -1.90 -4.59
CA CYS A 50 -7.60 -1.94 -5.88
C CYS A 50 -6.08 -2.02 -5.64
N PRO A 51 -5.49 -3.24 -5.59
CA PRO A 51 -4.18 -3.49 -5.01
C PRO A 51 -3.02 -3.17 -5.95
N THR A 52 -2.91 -1.89 -6.34
CA THR A 52 -1.74 -1.30 -7.03
C THR A 52 -1.55 0.15 -6.60
N CYS A 53 -0.33 0.66 -6.68
CA CYS A 53 0.07 1.92 -6.04
C CYS A 53 -0.84 3.11 -6.40
N VAL A 54 -1.13 3.36 -7.70
CA VAL A 54 -1.87 4.55 -8.15
C VAL A 54 -3.31 4.54 -7.63
N PRO A 55 -4.15 3.51 -7.89
CA PRO A 55 -5.54 3.49 -7.39
C PRO A 55 -5.60 3.41 -5.86
N ALA A 56 -4.76 2.60 -5.22
CA ALA A 56 -4.73 2.48 -3.77
C ALA A 56 -4.40 3.81 -3.08
N ARG A 57 -3.43 4.56 -3.60
CA ARG A 57 -3.08 5.89 -3.08
C ARG A 57 -4.16 6.93 -3.36
N ALA A 58 -4.84 6.86 -4.51
CA ALA A 58 -5.99 7.72 -4.78
C ALA A 58 -7.09 7.51 -3.73
N THR A 59 -7.46 6.26 -3.48
CA THR A 59 -8.43 5.88 -2.44
C THR A 59 -8.01 6.40 -1.05
N LEU A 60 -6.74 6.23 -0.67
CA LEU A 60 -6.23 6.67 0.63
C LEU A 60 -6.22 8.21 0.77
N TYR A 61 -5.79 8.93 -0.28
CA TYR A 61 -5.66 10.39 -0.20
C TYR A 61 -6.99 11.15 -0.29
N THR A 62 -8.02 10.52 -0.88
CA THR A 62 -9.34 11.15 -1.07
C THR A 62 -10.42 10.62 -0.13
N GLY A 63 -10.21 9.43 0.47
CA GLY A 63 -11.25 8.74 1.23
C GLY A 63 -12.40 8.18 0.36
N MET A 64 -12.26 8.25 -0.97
CA MET A 64 -13.24 7.76 -1.95
C MET A 64 -12.93 6.29 -2.30
N SER A 65 -13.94 5.54 -2.74
CA SER A 65 -13.76 4.21 -3.33
C SER A 65 -12.98 4.28 -4.65
N GLN A 66 -12.44 3.16 -5.13
CA GLN A 66 -11.77 3.09 -6.42
C GLN A 66 -12.72 3.48 -7.57
N GLU A 67 -14.00 3.16 -7.46
CA GLU A 67 -15.03 3.54 -8.42
C GLU A 67 -15.22 5.07 -8.47
N HIS A 68 -15.37 5.71 -7.31
CA HIS A 68 -15.56 7.16 -7.24
C HIS A 68 -14.28 7.95 -7.54
N THR A 69 -13.08 7.40 -7.26
CA THR A 69 -11.82 7.99 -7.76
C THR A 69 -11.67 7.81 -9.27
N GLY A 70 -12.42 6.89 -9.87
CA GLY A 70 -12.31 6.47 -11.26
C GLY A 70 -11.11 5.58 -11.56
N ARG A 71 -10.28 5.27 -10.58
CA ARG A 71 -9.05 4.49 -10.79
C ARG A 71 -9.28 3.05 -10.39
N VAL A 72 -9.62 2.23 -11.37
CA VAL A 72 -9.99 0.81 -11.19
C VAL A 72 -8.92 -0.16 -11.70
N GLY A 73 -7.80 0.38 -12.16
CA GLY A 73 -6.61 -0.34 -12.59
C GLY A 73 -5.38 0.58 -12.56
N TYR A 74 -4.20 0.01 -12.86
CA TYR A 74 -2.97 0.79 -12.89
C TYR A 74 -2.83 1.54 -14.22
N GLU A 75 -2.73 2.86 -14.14
CA GLU A 75 -2.41 3.73 -15.26
C GLU A 75 -1.61 4.93 -14.79
N ASP A 76 -0.43 5.11 -15.40
CA ASP A 76 0.44 6.27 -15.17
C ASP A 76 -0.03 7.48 -15.98
N LEU A 77 0.45 8.67 -15.59
CA LEU A 77 0.31 9.92 -16.32
C LEU A 77 -1.14 10.45 -16.43
N VAL A 78 -2.05 9.90 -15.66
CA VAL A 78 -3.41 10.43 -15.52
C VAL A 78 -3.41 11.53 -14.47
N PRO A 79 -3.87 12.76 -14.77
CA PRO A 79 -3.88 13.87 -13.82
C PRO A 79 -4.63 13.55 -12.52
N TRP A 80 -4.08 14.07 -11.40
CA TRP A 80 -4.71 13.98 -10.09
C TRP A 80 -5.41 15.31 -9.78
N ASP A 81 -6.66 15.38 -10.13
CA ASP A 81 -7.50 16.58 -9.95
C ASP A 81 -8.72 16.23 -9.08
N TYR A 82 -8.47 16.08 -7.77
CA TYR A 82 -9.49 15.78 -6.78
C TYR A 82 -9.79 17.02 -5.94
N PRO A 83 -11.08 17.40 -5.74
CA PRO A 83 -11.45 18.63 -5.02
C PRO A 83 -11.10 18.57 -3.53
N HIS A 84 -11.09 17.36 -2.96
CA HIS A 84 -10.78 17.10 -1.56
C HIS A 84 -9.69 16.06 -1.42
N THR A 85 -8.64 16.41 -0.71
CA THR A 85 -7.52 15.52 -0.39
C THR A 85 -7.20 15.58 1.09
N LEU A 86 -6.71 14.51 1.66
CA LEU A 86 -6.34 14.43 3.08
C LEU A 86 -5.46 15.61 3.51
N ALA A 87 -4.38 15.87 2.78
CA ALA A 87 -3.46 16.96 3.11
C ALA A 87 -4.12 18.34 2.92
N GLY A 88 -4.95 18.51 1.88
CA GLY A 88 -5.68 19.73 1.62
C GLY A 88 -6.68 20.07 2.73
N GLU A 89 -7.45 19.09 3.18
CA GLU A 89 -8.42 19.28 4.26
C GLU A 89 -7.75 19.53 5.62
N LEU A 90 -6.66 18.81 5.92
CA LEU A 90 -5.85 19.09 7.12
C LEU A 90 -5.18 20.48 7.08
N SER A 91 -4.73 20.91 5.90
CA SER A 91 -4.20 22.27 5.70
C SER A 91 -5.26 23.32 5.96
N LYS A 92 -6.49 23.16 5.43
CA LYS A 92 -7.65 24.05 5.71
C LYS A 92 -7.99 24.06 7.19
N ALA A 93 -7.82 22.93 7.89
CA ALA A 93 -8.01 22.84 9.35
C ALA A 93 -6.87 23.47 10.17
N GLY A 94 -5.85 24.06 9.53
CA GLY A 94 -4.77 24.78 10.19
C GLY A 94 -3.57 23.92 10.63
N TYR A 95 -3.45 22.71 10.13
CA TYR A 95 -2.23 21.91 10.26
C TYR A 95 -1.16 22.40 9.30
N TYR A 96 0.10 22.37 9.72
CA TYR A 96 1.20 22.40 8.76
C TYR A 96 1.37 21.00 8.18
N THR A 97 1.31 20.87 6.86
CA THR A 97 1.29 19.57 6.18
C THR A 97 2.56 19.35 5.39
N GLN A 98 3.28 18.26 5.68
CA GLN A 98 4.54 17.87 5.07
C GLN A 98 4.44 16.45 4.53
N CYS A 99 4.89 16.24 3.29
CA CYS A 99 5.15 14.92 2.75
C CYS A 99 6.66 14.68 2.61
N VAL A 100 7.10 13.47 2.94
CA VAL A 100 8.46 12.99 2.66
C VAL A 100 8.37 11.59 2.06
N GLY A 101 8.93 11.40 0.88
CA GLY A 101 8.98 10.13 0.18
C GLY A 101 7.97 9.99 -0.95
N LYS A 102 7.37 8.81 -1.12
CA LYS A 102 6.57 8.46 -2.28
C LYS A 102 5.15 9.05 -2.22
N MET A 103 4.77 9.76 -3.27
CA MET A 103 3.41 10.20 -3.53
C MET A 103 2.73 9.44 -4.66
N HIS A 104 3.46 9.18 -5.74
CA HIS A 104 3.02 8.50 -6.95
C HIS A 104 1.82 9.21 -7.61
N VAL A 105 1.92 10.50 -7.76
CA VAL A 105 0.90 11.36 -8.37
C VAL A 105 1.36 11.91 -9.72
N HIS A 106 0.43 12.33 -10.54
CA HIS A 106 0.74 13.03 -11.80
C HIS A 106 0.03 14.40 -11.83
N PRO A 107 0.72 15.49 -12.26
CA PRO A 107 2.18 15.55 -12.50
C PRO A 107 3.00 15.35 -11.22
N LEU A 108 4.30 14.99 -11.35
CA LEU A 108 5.18 14.62 -10.22
C LEU A 108 5.22 15.62 -9.07
N ARG A 109 5.05 16.90 -9.35
CA ARG A 109 5.07 17.99 -8.36
C ARG A 109 3.68 18.47 -7.96
N ASN A 110 2.63 17.70 -8.25
CA ASN A 110 1.32 17.98 -7.68
C ASN A 110 1.37 17.76 -6.16
N ASN A 111 1.22 18.82 -5.40
CA ASN A 111 1.37 18.78 -3.95
C ASN A 111 0.14 18.22 -3.22
N LEU A 112 -0.99 17.99 -3.89
CA LEU A 112 -2.25 17.50 -3.28
C LEU A 112 -2.66 18.23 -1.99
N GLY A 113 -2.32 19.52 -1.86
CA GLY A 113 -2.63 20.34 -0.68
C GLY A 113 -1.59 20.29 0.44
N PHE A 114 -0.47 19.58 0.28
CA PHE A 114 0.69 19.72 1.18
C PHE A 114 1.33 21.10 1.08
N HIS A 115 1.78 21.63 2.21
CA HIS A 115 2.56 22.87 2.24
C HIS A 115 3.98 22.66 1.69
N ASP A 116 4.58 21.51 1.95
CA ASP A 116 5.90 21.12 1.42
C ASP A 116 5.95 19.63 1.11
N VAL A 117 6.70 19.29 0.06
CA VAL A 117 6.92 17.92 -0.40
C VAL A 117 8.39 17.70 -0.65
N ARG A 118 8.98 16.73 0.06
CA ARG A 118 10.28 16.16 -0.20
C ARG A 118 10.09 14.84 -0.94
N LEU A 119 10.12 14.91 -2.27
CA LEU A 119 9.69 13.82 -3.14
C LEU A 119 10.75 12.74 -3.31
N HIS A 120 10.32 11.48 -3.21
CA HIS A 120 11.04 10.32 -3.73
C HIS A 120 10.04 9.25 -4.15
N ASP A 121 9.74 9.17 -5.43
CA ASP A 121 8.74 8.24 -5.98
C ASP A 121 9.30 6.85 -6.33
N GLY A 122 10.50 6.53 -5.89
CA GLY A 122 11.16 5.28 -6.24
C GLY A 122 11.79 5.35 -7.63
N TYR A 123 11.79 4.24 -8.38
CA TYR A 123 12.47 4.14 -9.67
C TYR A 123 11.48 4.05 -10.84
N LEU A 124 10.47 4.90 -10.86
CA LEU A 124 9.36 4.85 -11.82
C LEU A 124 9.84 4.99 -13.26
N HIS A 125 9.60 3.97 -14.08
CA HIS A 125 10.03 3.94 -15.48
C HIS A 125 9.31 4.96 -16.37
N ALA A 126 8.03 5.23 -16.11
CA ALA A 126 7.22 6.13 -16.92
C ALA A 126 7.84 7.53 -17.01
N TYR A 127 8.47 7.99 -15.93
CA TYR A 127 9.09 9.31 -15.80
C TYR A 127 10.57 9.33 -16.17
N ARG A 128 11.15 8.21 -16.59
CA ARG A 128 12.57 8.11 -16.98
C ARG A 128 12.76 7.92 -18.48
N ARG A 129 11.72 8.13 -19.27
CA ARG A 129 11.79 8.01 -20.74
C ARG A 129 12.54 9.18 -21.34
N PRO A 130 13.32 8.99 -22.43
CA PRO A 130 14.08 10.07 -23.07
C PRO A 130 13.25 11.27 -23.52
N ALA A 131 11.97 11.05 -23.86
CA ALA A 131 11.05 12.09 -24.31
C ALA A 131 10.27 12.77 -23.18
N THR A 132 10.51 12.40 -21.91
CA THR A 132 9.83 13.01 -20.75
C THR A 132 10.32 14.45 -20.57
N PRO A 133 9.43 15.45 -20.44
CA PRO A 133 9.83 16.83 -20.14
C PRO A 133 10.64 16.89 -18.85
N SER A 134 11.60 17.84 -18.77
CA SER A 134 12.53 17.91 -17.64
C SER A 134 11.85 18.11 -16.28
N TYR A 135 10.72 18.79 -16.23
CA TYR A 135 9.95 19.01 -15.00
C TYR A 135 9.15 17.76 -14.55
N GLU A 136 9.02 16.78 -15.43
CA GLU A 136 8.44 15.46 -15.15
C GLU A 136 9.48 14.34 -15.18
N ASP A 137 10.73 14.65 -15.49
CA ASP A 137 11.82 13.67 -15.39
C ASP A 137 12.14 13.46 -13.91
N GLN A 138 11.91 12.25 -13.42
CA GLN A 138 12.17 11.87 -12.03
C GLN A 138 13.60 12.21 -11.59
N ARG A 139 14.59 12.07 -12.47
CA ARG A 139 16.00 12.41 -12.19
C ARG A 139 16.21 13.89 -11.87
N VAL A 140 15.25 14.75 -12.26
CA VAL A 140 15.28 16.21 -12.04
C VAL A 140 14.24 16.63 -11.01
N ALA A 141 13.02 16.07 -11.08
CA ALA A 141 11.91 16.46 -10.23
C ALA A 141 11.94 15.82 -8.84
N ASP A 142 12.60 14.69 -8.68
CA ASP A 142 12.71 13.94 -7.41
C ASP A 142 13.82 14.50 -6.53
N ASP A 143 13.50 14.87 -5.29
CA ASP A 143 14.46 15.52 -4.38
C ASP A 143 15.55 14.58 -3.91
N TYR A 144 15.22 13.27 -3.74
CA TYR A 144 16.23 12.28 -3.32
C TYR A 144 17.29 12.06 -4.39
N TYR A 145 16.92 11.95 -5.68
CA TYR A 145 17.90 11.80 -6.76
C TYR A 145 18.89 12.97 -6.81
N TRP A 146 18.37 14.18 -6.66
CA TRP A 146 19.21 15.38 -6.62
C TRP A 146 20.11 15.40 -5.38
N TRP A 147 19.56 15.07 -4.22
CA TRP A 147 20.33 14.97 -2.98
C TRP A 147 21.43 13.91 -3.08
N LEU A 148 21.15 12.72 -3.63
CA LEU A 148 22.13 11.66 -3.81
C LEU A 148 23.33 12.14 -4.66
N LYS A 149 23.04 12.81 -5.77
CA LYS A 149 24.09 13.40 -6.65
C LYS A 149 24.91 14.48 -5.95
N GLN A 150 24.32 15.27 -5.09
CA GLN A 150 25.06 16.25 -4.28
C GLN A 150 26.00 15.58 -3.27
N GLN A 151 25.65 14.39 -2.76
CA GLN A 151 26.46 13.68 -1.79
C GLN A 151 27.59 12.86 -2.44
N LEU A 152 27.33 12.21 -3.56
CA LEU A 152 28.20 11.19 -4.17
C LEU A 152 28.80 11.59 -5.52
N GLY A 153 28.31 12.67 -6.13
CA GLY A 153 28.71 13.13 -7.46
C GLY A 153 27.62 12.94 -8.50
N VAL A 154 27.73 13.65 -9.60
CA VAL A 154 26.69 13.77 -10.64
C VAL A 154 26.34 12.45 -11.33
N ASP A 155 27.26 11.51 -11.32
CA ASP A 155 27.09 10.19 -11.95
C ASP A 155 26.35 9.18 -11.06
N ALA A 156 26.18 9.47 -9.76
CA ALA A 156 25.49 8.54 -8.86
C ALA A 156 24.01 8.38 -9.23
N ASP A 157 23.57 7.14 -9.31
CA ASP A 157 22.16 6.78 -9.56
C ASP A 157 21.77 5.56 -8.70
N PRO A 158 20.59 5.59 -8.05
CA PRO A 158 20.12 4.43 -7.27
C PRO A 158 19.99 3.14 -8.09
N VAL A 159 19.85 3.22 -9.41
CA VAL A 159 19.80 2.03 -10.30
C VAL A 159 21.18 1.49 -10.69
N ASP A 160 22.28 2.06 -10.18
CA ASP A 160 23.63 1.52 -10.37
C ASP A 160 23.83 0.11 -9.76
N THR A 161 22.88 -0.33 -8.92
CA THR A 161 22.75 -1.74 -8.53
C THR A 161 22.50 -2.67 -9.71
N GLY A 162 22.03 -2.15 -10.86
CA GLY A 162 21.56 -2.92 -12.01
C GLY A 162 20.14 -3.46 -11.84
N LEU A 163 19.43 -3.03 -10.78
CA LEU A 163 18.04 -3.38 -10.50
C LEU A 163 17.12 -2.20 -10.82
N ASP A 164 15.93 -2.48 -11.29
CA ASP A 164 14.88 -1.49 -11.51
C ASP A 164 13.67 -1.68 -10.59
N CYS A 165 12.64 -0.85 -10.77
CA CYS A 165 11.52 -0.73 -9.83
C CYS A 165 10.67 -2.00 -9.66
N ASN A 166 10.76 -2.99 -10.53
CA ASN A 166 9.99 -4.23 -10.43
C ASN A 166 10.88 -5.49 -10.40
N SER A 167 12.20 -5.30 -10.23
CA SER A 167 13.13 -6.42 -10.11
C SER A 167 12.90 -7.19 -8.82
N TRP A 168 12.57 -8.47 -8.92
CA TRP A 168 12.51 -9.37 -7.76
C TRP A 168 13.86 -10.02 -7.40
N VAL A 169 14.92 -9.67 -8.13
CA VAL A 169 16.30 -10.11 -7.82
C VAL A 169 16.82 -9.34 -6.60
N VAL A 170 17.51 -10.05 -5.70
CA VAL A 170 18.09 -9.48 -4.49
C VAL A 170 19.56 -9.13 -4.73
N ARG A 171 19.92 -7.89 -4.45
CA ARG A 171 21.30 -7.41 -4.43
C ARG A 171 21.48 -6.41 -3.31
N PRO A 172 22.59 -6.42 -2.56
CA PRO A 172 22.83 -5.41 -1.54
C PRO A 172 22.94 -4.01 -2.16
N TRP A 173 22.51 -3.01 -1.39
CA TRP A 173 22.76 -1.60 -1.69
C TRP A 173 24.25 -1.34 -1.88
N ILE A 174 24.62 -0.61 -2.92
CA ILE A 174 26.04 -0.45 -3.34
C ILE A 174 26.77 0.72 -2.67
N TYR A 175 26.04 1.68 -2.13
CA TYR A 175 26.63 2.81 -1.41
C TYR A 175 26.55 2.58 0.10
N GLU A 176 27.11 3.53 0.89
CA GLU A 176 26.91 3.50 2.35
C GLU A 176 25.41 3.55 2.69
N GLU A 177 25.00 2.83 3.75
CA GLU A 177 23.60 2.73 4.19
C GLU A 177 22.91 4.09 4.35
N LYS A 178 23.64 5.10 4.85
CA LYS A 178 23.10 6.46 5.06
C LYS A 178 22.55 7.13 3.79
N TYR A 179 22.98 6.65 2.61
CA TYR A 179 22.53 7.13 1.32
C TYR A 179 21.34 6.37 0.75
N HIS A 180 20.93 5.28 1.40
CA HIS A 180 19.76 4.51 0.98
C HIS A 180 18.49 5.38 1.09
N PRO A 181 17.55 5.29 0.12
CA PRO A 181 16.33 6.11 0.13
C PRO A 181 15.50 5.95 1.42
N THR A 182 15.45 4.76 2.01
CA THR A 182 14.77 4.53 3.30
C THR A 182 15.39 5.35 4.44
N ASN A 183 16.73 5.47 4.49
CA ASN A 183 17.42 6.32 5.45
C ASN A 183 17.18 7.81 5.18
N TRP A 184 17.11 8.19 3.91
CA TRP A 184 16.85 9.56 3.50
C TRP A 184 15.46 10.02 3.96
N VAL A 185 14.42 9.22 3.71
CA VAL A 185 13.05 9.52 4.18
C VAL A 185 13.03 9.77 5.68
N ALA A 186 13.60 8.87 6.48
CA ALA A 186 13.65 9.04 7.92
C ALA A 186 14.44 10.29 8.35
N SER A 187 15.53 10.62 7.64
CA SER A 187 16.39 11.78 7.94
C SER A 187 15.67 13.09 7.62
N GLU A 188 14.99 13.20 6.47
CA GLU A 188 14.18 14.37 6.11
C GLU A 188 12.99 14.56 7.09
N CYS A 189 12.33 13.50 7.51
CA CYS A 189 11.29 13.57 8.54
C CYS A 189 11.83 14.11 9.88
N ARG A 190 13.02 13.65 10.30
CA ARG A 190 13.65 14.12 11.53
C ARG A 190 14.10 15.59 11.42
N ASP A 191 14.58 16.00 10.25
CA ASP A 191 14.94 17.40 9.99
C ASP A 191 13.70 18.29 10.06
N PHE A 192 12.57 17.87 9.45
CA PHE A 192 11.29 18.56 9.58
C PHE A 192 10.89 18.71 11.05
N LEU A 193 10.92 17.64 11.87
CA LEU A 193 10.56 17.70 13.28
C LEU A 193 11.38 18.74 14.06
N ARG A 194 12.66 18.89 13.75
CA ARG A 194 13.55 19.87 14.40
C ARG A 194 13.27 21.30 13.99
N ARG A 195 12.91 21.54 12.72
CA ARG A 195 12.74 22.88 12.13
C ARG A 195 11.30 23.38 12.11
N ARG A 196 10.31 22.51 12.41
CA ARG A 196 8.90 22.87 12.34
C ARG A 196 8.53 24.07 13.18
N ASP A 197 7.48 24.78 12.79
CA ASP A 197 6.81 25.77 13.64
C ASP A 197 6.10 25.06 14.81
N ARG A 198 6.66 25.23 16.02
CA ARG A 198 6.15 24.57 17.25
C ARG A 198 4.83 25.14 17.73
N SER A 199 4.35 26.23 17.17
CA SER A 199 3.06 26.85 17.53
C SER A 199 1.87 26.19 16.85
N LYS A 200 2.10 25.35 15.82
CA LYS A 200 1.05 24.68 15.03
C LYS A 200 1.13 23.18 15.18
N PRO A 201 -0.02 22.47 15.16
CA PRO A 201 -0.02 21.03 14.95
C PRO A 201 0.46 20.74 13.52
N PHE A 202 1.03 19.55 13.31
CA PHE A 202 1.48 19.14 11.98
C PHE A 202 0.84 17.82 11.55
N PHE A 203 0.72 17.66 10.24
CA PHE A 203 0.52 16.40 9.55
C PHE A 203 1.77 16.05 8.76
N LEU A 204 2.42 14.97 9.10
CA LEU A 204 3.58 14.45 8.41
C LEU A 204 3.24 13.11 7.75
N MET A 205 3.29 13.03 6.43
CA MET A 205 3.27 11.78 5.71
C MET A 205 4.71 11.34 5.43
N ALA A 206 5.14 10.24 6.06
CA ALA A 206 6.42 9.59 5.81
C ALA A 206 6.15 8.33 4.98
N SER A 207 6.35 8.41 3.67
CA SER A 207 6.00 7.37 2.71
C SER A 207 7.24 6.69 2.15
N PHE A 208 7.53 5.50 2.68
CA PHE A 208 8.66 4.68 2.26
C PHE A 208 8.34 3.93 0.97
N VAL A 209 9.30 3.87 0.06
CA VAL A 209 9.18 3.04 -1.15
C VAL A 209 9.33 1.56 -0.79
N ARG A 210 10.11 1.23 0.24
CA ARG A 210 10.31 -0.15 0.65
C ARG A 210 9.10 -0.65 1.48
N PRO A 211 8.83 -1.97 1.40
CA PRO A 211 9.58 -3.06 0.76
C PRO A 211 9.32 -3.29 -0.75
N HIS A 212 8.68 -2.34 -1.47
CA HIS A 212 8.57 -2.42 -2.93
C HIS A 212 9.95 -2.65 -3.58
N PRO A 213 10.10 -3.54 -4.58
CA PRO A 213 11.36 -3.71 -5.31
C PRO A 213 11.94 -2.39 -5.85
N PRO A 214 13.26 -2.34 -6.09
CA PRO A 214 14.22 -3.43 -6.00
C PRO A 214 14.51 -3.87 -4.56
N LEU A 215 14.88 -5.15 -4.40
CA LEU A 215 15.22 -5.74 -3.10
C LEU A 215 16.70 -5.48 -2.82
N ASP A 216 17.00 -4.25 -2.46
CA ASP A 216 18.35 -3.70 -2.35
C ASP A 216 18.69 -3.23 -0.92
N ALA A 217 18.15 -3.91 0.08
CA ALA A 217 18.48 -3.58 1.47
C ALA A 217 20.00 -3.58 1.70
N PRO A 218 20.53 -2.74 2.63
CA PRO A 218 21.94 -2.78 3.01
C PRO A 218 22.36 -4.18 3.49
N GLU A 219 23.60 -4.55 3.25
CA GLU A 219 24.14 -5.90 3.49
C GLU A 219 23.89 -6.41 4.93
N TYR A 220 23.94 -5.52 5.92
CA TYR A 220 23.63 -5.89 7.29
C TYR A 220 22.25 -6.54 7.45
N TYR A 221 21.24 -5.96 6.81
CA TYR A 221 19.86 -6.47 6.90
C TYR A 221 19.66 -7.74 6.09
N LEU A 222 20.30 -7.87 4.93
CA LEU A 222 20.29 -9.10 4.15
C LEU A 222 20.91 -10.28 4.92
N ASN A 223 22.01 -10.01 5.64
CA ASN A 223 22.67 -11.03 6.45
C ASN A 223 21.84 -11.52 7.64
N LEU A 224 20.81 -10.77 8.09
CA LEU A 224 19.89 -11.22 9.13
C LEU A 224 19.00 -12.40 8.71
N TYR A 225 18.88 -12.64 7.39
CA TYR A 225 17.98 -13.65 6.82
C TYR A 225 18.69 -14.65 5.91
N LYS A 226 19.97 -14.44 5.61
CA LYS A 226 20.72 -15.19 4.57
C LYS A 226 20.76 -16.69 4.82
N ASP A 227 20.93 -17.08 6.08
CA ASP A 227 21.11 -18.48 6.47
C ASP A 227 19.89 -19.02 7.25
N GLU A 228 18.78 -18.28 7.26
CA GLU A 228 17.53 -18.68 7.91
C GLU A 228 16.72 -19.60 6.97
N SER A 229 16.08 -20.62 7.54
CA SER A 229 15.06 -21.40 6.85
C SER A 229 13.73 -20.70 6.98
N LEU A 230 13.38 -19.89 5.99
CA LEU A 230 12.16 -19.10 5.99
C LEU A 230 10.95 -19.96 5.68
N ALA A 231 9.78 -19.55 6.19
CA ALA A 231 8.51 -20.23 5.95
C ALA A 231 8.22 -20.37 4.43
N GLU A 232 7.74 -21.53 4.03
CA GLU A 232 7.37 -21.81 2.65
C GLU A 232 6.16 -21.00 2.20
N PRO A 233 6.07 -20.62 0.91
CA PRO A 233 4.88 -19.95 0.38
C PRO A 233 3.68 -20.89 0.33
N TRP A 234 2.51 -20.33 0.48
CA TRP A 234 1.26 -21.07 0.37
C TRP A 234 0.98 -21.51 -1.06
N ARG A 235 0.41 -22.70 -1.23
CA ARG A 235 0.09 -23.28 -2.54
C ARG A 235 -1.39 -23.66 -2.59
N GLY A 236 -2.11 -23.18 -3.58
CA GLY A 236 -3.51 -23.53 -3.80
C GLY A 236 -3.66 -24.76 -4.69
N ASP A 237 -4.68 -25.57 -4.46
CA ASP A 237 -5.07 -26.70 -5.31
C ASP A 237 -5.66 -26.25 -6.67
N TRP A 238 -5.98 -24.99 -6.79
CA TRP A 238 -6.51 -24.29 -7.97
C TRP A 238 -5.44 -23.69 -8.88
N ASN A 239 -4.16 -23.80 -8.53
CA ASN A 239 -3.04 -23.14 -9.22
C ASN A 239 -2.89 -23.58 -10.68
N ASP A 240 -3.22 -24.82 -11.02
CA ASP A 240 -3.14 -25.33 -12.41
C ASP A 240 -4.02 -24.54 -13.39
N CYS A 241 -4.95 -23.77 -12.85
CA CYS A 241 -5.83 -22.91 -13.61
C CYS A 241 -5.29 -21.48 -13.80
N VAL A 242 -4.20 -21.11 -13.14
CA VAL A 242 -3.57 -19.80 -13.31
C VAL A 242 -2.78 -19.80 -14.62
N ARG A 243 -2.98 -18.76 -15.42
CA ARG A 243 -2.21 -18.58 -16.63
C ARG A 243 -0.79 -18.16 -16.25
N TRP A 244 0.18 -19.05 -16.45
CA TRP A 244 1.58 -18.76 -16.17
C TRP A 244 2.18 -17.89 -17.26
N GLU A 245 2.96 -16.87 -16.86
CA GLU A 245 3.80 -16.15 -17.79
C GLU A 245 4.79 -17.10 -18.46
N ARG A 246 5.00 -16.93 -19.76
CA ARG A 246 5.90 -17.81 -20.52
C ARG A 246 7.36 -17.62 -20.17
N ASP A 247 7.70 -16.44 -19.63
CA ASP A 247 9.08 -16.10 -19.28
C ASP A 247 9.24 -15.96 -17.75
N VAL A 248 9.22 -17.08 -17.07
CA VAL A 248 9.48 -17.17 -15.62
C VAL A 248 10.91 -16.77 -15.22
N HIS A 249 11.81 -16.60 -16.19
CA HIS A 249 13.19 -16.17 -15.96
C HIS A 249 13.36 -14.65 -16.04
N SER A 250 12.35 -13.93 -16.50
CA SER A 250 12.38 -12.47 -16.48
C SER A 250 12.39 -11.97 -15.04
N TYR A 251 13.29 -11.07 -14.72
CA TYR A 251 13.33 -10.42 -13.40
C TYR A 251 12.14 -9.48 -13.13
N HIS A 252 11.26 -9.32 -14.11
CA HIS A 252 9.95 -8.64 -14.00
C HIS A 252 8.77 -9.61 -13.98
N ALA A 253 9.00 -10.92 -14.04
CA ALA A 253 7.93 -11.91 -14.09
C ALA A 253 7.00 -11.78 -12.87
N GLN A 254 5.70 -11.93 -13.12
CA GLN A 254 4.69 -11.96 -12.07
C GLN A 254 4.40 -13.37 -11.55
N THR A 255 4.99 -14.37 -12.17
CA THR A 255 4.94 -15.77 -11.76
C THR A 255 6.27 -16.22 -11.19
N ALA A 256 6.22 -16.89 -10.04
CA ALA A 256 7.41 -17.42 -9.40
C ALA A 256 7.95 -18.63 -10.17
N PRO A 257 9.28 -18.73 -10.35
CA PRO A 257 9.85 -20.02 -10.72
C PRO A 257 9.56 -21.04 -9.62
N SER A 258 9.46 -22.31 -10.01
CA SER A 258 9.25 -23.41 -9.05
C SER A 258 10.50 -23.73 -8.20
N ASP A 259 11.62 -23.07 -8.46
CA ASP A 259 12.85 -23.23 -7.70
C ASP A 259 12.75 -22.54 -6.33
N GLU A 260 12.69 -23.35 -5.29
CA GLU A 260 12.58 -22.91 -3.90
C GLU A 260 13.73 -22.00 -3.46
N SER A 261 14.92 -22.18 -4.01
CA SER A 261 16.08 -21.34 -3.67
C SER A 261 15.89 -19.88 -4.07
N TYR A 262 15.24 -19.61 -5.20
CA TYR A 262 14.88 -18.26 -5.62
C TYR A 262 13.82 -17.63 -4.72
N ILE A 263 12.82 -18.42 -4.34
CA ILE A 263 11.75 -17.95 -3.45
C ILE A 263 12.30 -17.60 -2.06
N GLN A 264 13.20 -18.44 -1.52
CA GLN A 264 13.87 -18.16 -0.25
C GLN A 264 14.72 -16.88 -0.31
N GLN A 265 15.48 -16.67 -1.38
CA GLN A 265 16.25 -15.43 -1.58
C GLN A 265 15.35 -14.20 -1.66
N LEU A 266 14.26 -14.28 -2.44
CA LEU A 266 13.30 -13.20 -2.57
C LEU A 266 12.68 -12.82 -1.21
N ARG A 267 12.22 -13.82 -0.45
CA ARG A 267 11.67 -13.61 0.90
C ARG A 267 12.69 -12.99 1.84
N ALA A 268 13.93 -13.48 1.82
CA ALA A 268 15.01 -12.91 2.60
C ALA A 268 15.25 -11.42 2.28
N GLY A 269 15.30 -11.07 0.99
CA GLY A 269 15.46 -9.68 0.53
C GLY A 269 14.29 -8.78 0.92
N TYR A 270 13.06 -9.29 0.80
CA TYR A 270 11.85 -8.57 1.16
C TYR A 270 11.77 -8.32 2.68
N TYR A 271 12.03 -9.33 3.51
CA TYR A 271 12.07 -9.18 4.98
C TYR A 271 13.20 -8.28 5.44
N ALA A 272 14.36 -8.33 4.77
CA ALA A 272 15.47 -7.43 5.02
C ALA A 272 15.09 -5.96 4.76
N ALA A 273 14.35 -5.68 3.68
CA ALA A 273 13.85 -4.34 3.37
C ALA A 273 12.84 -3.85 4.42
N ILE A 274 11.95 -4.73 4.91
CA ILE A 274 11.01 -4.42 5.99
C ILE A 274 11.77 -4.10 7.30
N THR A 275 12.71 -4.94 7.71
CA THR A 275 13.49 -4.73 8.95
C THR A 275 14.32 -3.45 8.87
N HIS A 276 14.89 -3.15 7.69
CA HIS A 276 15.59 -1.89 7.48
C HIS A 276 14.65 -0.69 7.66
N MET A 277 13.47 -0.73 7.04
CA MET A 277 12.45 0.32 7.20
C MET A 277 12.01 0.46 8.66
N ASP A 278 11.75 -0.66 9.34
CA ASP A 278 11.38 -0.69 10.76
C ASP A 278 12.41 0.03 11.65
N HIS A 279 13.69 -0.23 11.43
CA HIS A 279 14.77 0.44 12.17
C HIS A 279 14.81 1.95 11.86
N GLN A 280 14.51 2.37 10.62
CA GLN A 280 14.44 3.80 10.30
C GLN A 280 13.22 4.47 10.93
N ILE A 281 12.08 3.77 11.03
CA ILE A 281 10.90 4.22 11.79
C ILE A 281 11.25 4.36 13.27
N GLY A 282 12.04 3.44 13.84
CA GLY A 282 12.55 3.56 15.20
C GLY A 282 13.34 4.86 15.45
N ARG A 283 14.15 5.29 14.46
CA ARG A 283 14.85 6.59 14.52
C ARG A 283 13.88 7.79 14.50
N LEU A 284 12.78 7.70 13.76
CA LEU A 284 11.75 8.73 13.74
C LEU A 284 11.02 8.80 15.08
N VAL A 285 10.65 7.65 15.66
CA VAL A 285 10.04 7.57 17.01
C VAL A 285 10.97 8.17 18.06
N SER A 286 12.27 7.85 18.03
CA SER A 286 13.26 8.45 18.90
C SER A 286 13.29 9.98 18.80
N ALA A 287 13.17 10.52 17.59
CA ALA A 287 13.11 11.98 17.41
C ALA A 287 11.84 12.61 18.01
N LEU A 288 10.69 11.92 18.00
CA LEU A 288 9.48 12.39 18.67
C LEU A 288 9.64 12.45 20.18
N VAL A 289 10.35 11.50 20.76
CA VAL A 289 10.70 11.48 22.19
C VAL A 289 11.69 12.60 22.53
N GLU A 290 12.76 12.76 21.74
CA GLU A 290 13.74 13.86 21.89
C GLU A 290 13.08 15.25 21.85
N GLU A 291 12.12 15.45 20.92
CA GLU A 291 11.35 16.69 20.79
C GLU A 291 10.24 16.85 21.83
N GLN A 292 10.03 15.86 22.71
CA GLN A 292 9.01 15.86 23.77
C GLN A 292 7.58 16.01 23.25
N ILE A 293 7.27 15.38 22.12
CA ILE A 293 5.95 15.49 21.47
C ILE A 293 5.25 14.13 21.30
N MET A 294 5.91 13.02 21.69
CA MET A 294 5.32 11.69 21.55
C MET A 294 3.95 11.58 22.26
N ASP A 295 3.79 12.19 23.43
CA ASP A 295 2.54 12.18 24.22
C ASP A 295 1.39 13.00 23.61
N ASN A 296 1.64 13.69 22.51
CA ASN A 296 0.61 14.42 21.76
C ASN A 296 0.71 14.14 20.24
N THR A 297 1.24 12.99 19.88
CA THR A 297 1.37 12.55 18.47
C THR A 297 0.60 11.26 18.26
N ILE A 298 -0.14 11.20 17.17
CA ILE A 298 -0.82 10.02 16.66
C ILE A 298 -0.03 9.52 15.46
N ILE A 299 0.22 8.22 15.42
CA ILE A 299 0.90 7.54 14.33
C ILE A 299 -0.06 6.52 13.74
N LEU A 300 -0.45 6.68 12.48
CA LEU A 300 -1.14 5.67 11.71
C LEU A 300 -0.14 5.02 10.75
N PHE A 301 -0.03 3.70 10.80
CA PHE A 301 0.78 2.91 9.88
C PHE A 301 -0.11 2.14 8.92
N VAL A 302 0.22 2.16 7.62
CA VAL A 302 -0.51 1.43 6.58
C VAL A 302 0.39 1.16 5.37
N SER A 303 0.08 0.11 4.60
CA SER A 303 0.61 -0.09 3.24
C SER A 303 -0.47 0.20 2.20
N ASP A 304 -0.07 0.62 1.00
CA ASP A 304 -1.00 0.82 -0.11
C ASP A 304 -1.53 -0.49 -0.71
N HIS A 305 -0.74 -1.53 -0.78
CA HIS A 305 -1.10 -2.91 -1.13
C HIS A 305 -0.05 -3.88 -0.59
N GLY A 306 -0.31 -5.17 -0.75
CA GLY A 306 0.64 -6.22 -0.38
C GLY A 306 1.51 -6.70 -1.53
N GLU A 307 2.04 -7.93 -1.36
CA GLU A 307 2.95 -8.64 -2.25
C GLU A 307 2.62 -10.13 -2.19
N MET A 308 2.55 -10.82 -3.35
CA MET A 308 2.31 -12.27 -3.38
C MET A 308 3.48 -13.07 -2.82
N LEU A 309 4.71 -12.61 -3.00
CA LEU A 309 5.94 -13.15 -2.38
C LEU A 309 6.14 -14.66 -2.56
N GLY A 310 5.71 -15.20 -3.70
CA GLY A 310 5.77 -16.62 -4.03
C GLY A 310 4.51 -17.41 -3.65
N ASP A 311 3.58 -16.83 -2.90
CA ASP A 311 2.31 -17.50 -2.61
C ASP A 311 1.57 -17.79 -3.92
N HIS A 312 1.02 -19.00 -4.03
CA HIS A 312 0.35 -19.50 -5.22
C HIS A 312 1.20 -19.40 -6.49
N LEU A 313 2.54 -19.47 -6.36
CA LEU A 313 3.52 -19.27 -7.42
C LEU A 313 3.45 -17.88 -8.10
N MET A 314 2.98 -16.85 -7.37
CA MET A 314 2.86 -15.49 -7.88
C MET A 314 3.80 -14.53 -7.16
N PHE A 315 4.22 -13.49 -7.88
CA PHE A 315 4.94 -12.33 -7.37
C PHE A 315 4.13 -11.06 -7.60
N GLN A 316 4.54 -9.99 -6.90
CA GLN A 316 3.99 -8.65 -7.05
C GLN A 316 2.54 -8.55 -6.55
N LYS A 317 1.81 -7.62 -7.10
CA LYS A 317 0.47 -7.13 -6.73
C LYS A 317 -0.52 -7.29 -7.87
N ALA A 318 -1.65 -6.60 -7.80
CA ALA A 318 -2.73 -6.67 -8.79
C ALA A 318 -3.41 -8.04 -8.86
N LYS A 319 -3.44 -8.75 -7.75
CA LYS A 319 -4.08 -10.06 -7.62
C LYS A 319 -5.14 -10.01 -6.52
N PRO A 320 -6.22 -10.81 -6.60
CA PRO A 320 -7.31 -10.77 -5.62
C PRO A 320 -7.01 -11.55 -4.32
N PHE A 321 -5.79 -12.06 -4.15
CA PHE A 321 -5.42 -12.94 -3.05
C PHE A 321 -4.87 -12.19 -1.84
N GLN A 322 -4.95 -12.80 -0.65
CA GLN A 322 -4.60 -12.19 0.63
C GLN A 322 -3.22 -11.55 0.63
N GLY A 323 -2.20 -12.19 0.02
CA GLY A 323 -0.87 -11.63 -0.09
C GLY A 323 -0.83 -10.24 -0.75
N SER A 324 -1.65 -10.02 -1.78
CA SER A 324 -1.71 -8.77 -2.54
C SER A 324 -2.67 -7.73 -1.96
N ILE A 325 -3.83 -8.15 -1.42
CA ILE A 325 -4.89 -7.22 -1.00
C ILE A 325 -4.85 -6.86 0.48
N ARG A 326 -4.39 -7.77 1.36
CA ARG A 326 -4.34 -7.51 2.80
C ARG A 326 -3.12 -6.67 3.16
N VAL A 327 -3.36 -5.61 3.93
CA VAL A 327 -2.33 -4.65 4.32
C VAL A 327 -2.23 -4.53 5.84
N PRO A 328 -1.04 -4.20 6.40
CA PRO A 328 -0.94 -3.88 7.80
C PRO A 328 -1.62 -2.53 8.06
N LEU A 329 -2.38 -2.44 9.15
CA LEU A 329 -3.01 -1.20 9.58
C LEU A 329 -3.08 -1.15 11.10
N PHE A 330 -2.52 -0.09 11.69
CA PHE A 330 -2.69 0.21 13.11
C PHE A 330 -2.62 1.72 13.38
N ILE A 331 -3.22 2.12 14.50
CA ILE A 331 -3.17 3.50 14.99
C ILE A 331 -2.57 3.47 16.40
N SER A 332 -1.45 4.17 16.60
CA SER A 332 -0.76 4.31 17.88
C SER A 332 -0.81 5.76 18.37
N GLY A 333 -0.96 5.96 19.68
CA GLY A 333 -1.01 7.29 20.28
C GLY A 333 -1.62 7.29 21.66
N PRO A 334 -1.92 8.48 22.23
CA PRO A 334 -2.59 8.59 23.52
C PRO A 334 -4.01 8.04 23.50
N GLU A 335 -4.40 7.26 24.53
CA GLU A 335 -5.73 6.64 24.65
C GLU A 335 -6.90 7.61 24.53
N ARG A 336 -6.71 8.87 24.94
CA ARG A 336 -7.74 9.91 24.80
C ARG A 336 -8.17 10.18 23.35
N TYR A 337 -7.35 9.76 22.37
CA TYR A 337 -7.63 9.92 20.94
C TYR A 337 -8.02 8.61 20.26
N ILE A 338 -7.33 7.51 20.61
CA ILE A 338 -7.45 6.24 19.89
C ILE A 338 -8.27 5.17 20.63
N GLY A 339 -8.68 5.43 21.88
CA GLY A 339 -9.29 4.45 22.75
C GLY A 339 -8.26 3.56 23.44
N LYS A 340 -8.70 2.39 23.92
CA LYS A 340 -7.87 1.48 24.71
C LYS A 340 -6.71 0.89 23.89
N ARG A 341 -5.49 1.08 24.39
CA ARG A 341 -4.27 0.49 23.81
C ARG A 341 -4.26 -1.04 23.87
N GLY A 342 -3.50 -1.66 22.99
CA GLY A 342 -3.41 -3.11 22.88
C GLY A 342 -4.70 -3.77 22.36
N THR A 343 -5.59 -2.98 21.77
CA THR A 343 -6.82 -3.50 21.17
C THR A 343 -6.57 -4.04 19.78
N VAL A 344 -7.14 -5.23 19.51
CA VAL A 344 -7.18 -5.82 18.17
C VAL A 344 -8.62 -5.76 17.67
N ARG A 345 -8.82 -5.20 16.49
CA ARG A 345 -10.12 -5.06 15.84
C ARG A 345 -10.19 -5.94 14.61
N THR A 346 -11.35 -6.58 14.44
CA THR A 346 -11.65 -7.47 13.31
C THR A 346 -12.67 -6.86 12.34
N ASP A 347 -12.87 -5.55 12.43
CA ASP A 347 -13.70 -4.81 11.47
C ASP A 347 -13.10 -4.93 10.08
N LEU A 348 -13.95 -4.91 9.07
CA LEU A 348 -13.54 -4.91 7.68
C LEU A 348 -13.10 -3.49 7.28
N ALA A 349 -11.81 -3.19 7.49
CA ALA A 349 -11.21 -1.88 7.20
C ALA A 349 -10.67 -1.81 5.77
N GLU A 350 -10.65 -0.61 5.22
CA GLU A 350 -10.17 -0.33 3.86
C GLU A 350 -9.36 0.96 3.81
N LEU A 351 -8.54 1.16 2.77
CA LEU A 351 -7.70 2.36 2.62
C LEU A 351 -8.50 3.66 2.60
N ARG A 352 -9.75 3.67 2.07
CA ARG A 352 -10.61 4.86 2.10
C ARG A 352 -11.00 5.32 3.51
N ASP A 353 -10.85 4.45 4.51
CA ASP A 353 -11.16 4.75 5.91
C ASP A 353 -10.06 5.61 6.57
N VAL A 354 -8.87 5.70 5.98
CA VAL A 354 -7.73 6.45 6.53
C VAL A 354 -8.02 7.95 6.57
N MET A 355 -8.51 8.53 5.47
CA MET A 355 -8.79 9.96 5.41
C MET A 355 -9.83 10.42 6.46
N PRO A 356 -11.04 9.85 6.56
CA PRO A 356 -12.02 10.28 7.56
C PRO A 356 -11.51 10.05 9.00
N THR A 357 -10.72 9.01 9.25
CA THR A 357 -10.10 8.76 10.55
C THR A 357 -9.14 9.89 10.95
N LEU A 358 -8.25 10.29 10.07
CA LEU A 358 -7.28 11.35 10.35
C LEU A 358 -7.93 12.73 10.43
N LEU A 359 -8.97 12.99 9.64
CA LEU A 359 -9.75 14.23 9.74
C LEU A 359 -10.51 14.33 11.07
N GLU A 360 -11.13 13.23 11.52
CA GLU A 360 -11.80 13.20 12.82
C GLU A 360 -10.82 13.44 13.98
N LEU A 361 -9.65 12.78 13.96
CA LEU A 361 -8.58 13.00 14.94
C LEU A 361 -8.07 14.45 14.96
N ALA A 362 -8.10 15.12 13.82
CA ALA A 362 -7.74 16.53 13.69
C ALA A 362 -8.88 17.49 14.12
N GLY A 363 -10.09 16.99 14.31
CA GLY A 363 -11.29 17.82 14.49
C GLY A 363 -11.66 18.61 13.22
N ALA A 364 -11.30 18.08 12.05
CA ALA A 364 -11.60 18.66 10.74
C ALA A 364 -12.92 18.10 10.17
N PRO A 365 -13.65 18.88 9.37
CA PRO A 365 -14.83 18.38 8.67
C PRO A 365 -14.45 17.25 7.70
N ILE A 366 -15.29 16.23 7.58
CA ILE A 366 -15.17 15.17 6.58
C ILE A 366 -15.99 15.60 5.36
N PRO A 367 -15.39 15.70 4.15
CA PRO A 367 -16.13 16.06 2.94
C PRO A 367 -17.22 15.04 2.58
N GLU A 368 -18.28 15.48 1.93
CA GLU A 368 -19.39 14.63 1.48
C GLU A 368 -18.97 13.60 0.41
N THR A 369 -17.85 13.85 -0.28
CA THR A 369 -17.29 12.93 -1.29
C THR A 369 -16.58 11.72 -0.69
N VAL A 370 -16.38 11.69 0.64
CA VAL A 370 -15.70 10.59 1.33
C VAL A 370 -16.64 9.40 1.52
N ASP A 371 -16.26 8.24 0.96
CA ASP A 371 -17.00 6.98 1.12
C ASP A 371 -16.55 6.19 2.35
N GLY A 372 -15.35 6.51 2.85
CA GLY A 372 -14.74 5.82 3.98
C GLY A 372 -15.45 6.12 5.31
N THR A 373 -15.22 5.25 6.29
CA THR A 373 -15.72 5.38 7.66
C THR A 373 -14.55 5.55 8.62
N SER A 374 -14.68 6.45 9.59
CA SER A 374 -13.63 6.61 10.61
C SER A 374 -13.42 5.35 11.43
N LEU A 375 -12.19 4.91 11.49
CA LEU A 375 -11.75 3.71 12.24
C LEU A 375 -11.76 3.91 13.76
N LEU A 376 -12.04 5.10 14.26
CA LEU A 376 -12.23 5.35 15.68
C LEU A 376 -13.53 4.73 16.23
N HIS A 377 -14.44 4.39 15.34
CA HIS A 377 -15.74 3.77 15.63
C HIS A 377 -15.81 2.35 15.05
N PRO A 378 -16.78 1.52 15.48
CA PRO A 378 -17.06 0.25 14.80
C PRO A 378 -17.41 0.49 13.33
N VAL A 379 -16.79 -0.27 12.43
CA VAL A 379 -17.09 -0.24 11.00
C VAL A 379 -18.14 -1.30 10.70
N ASP A 380 -19.35 -0.86 10.41
CA ASP A 380 -20.49 -1.71 10.05
C ASP A 380 -20.51 -1.95 8.53
N ARG A 381 -19.48 -2.65 8.04
CA ARG A 381 -19.32 -3.02 6.64
C ARG A 381 -19.44 -4.53 6.52
N GLU A 382 -20.44 -5.01 5.79
CA GLU A 382 -20.67 -6.44 5.60
C GLU A 382 -19.72 -7.04 4.58
N TYR A 383 -19.38 -6.28 3.52
CA TYR A 383 -18.47 -6.72 2.45
C TYR A 383 -17.67 -5.56 1.84
N LEU A 384 -16.60 -5.91 1.14
CA LEU A 384 -15.81 -5.04 0.26
C LEU A 384 -15.98 -5.52 -1.19
N HIS A 385 -16.24 -4.61 -2.11
CA HIS A 385 -16.00 -4.82 -3.52
C HIS A 385 -14.58 -4.35 -3.85
N GLY A 386 -13.78 -5.25 -4.39
CA GLY A 386 -12.45 -4.91 -4.90
C GLY A 386 -12.28 -5.36 -6.34
N GLU A 387 -11.33 -4.74 -7.02
CA GLU A 387 -11.08 -4.98 -8.44
C GLU A 387 -9.67 -4.60 -8.85
N HIS A 388 -9.22 -5.13 -9.96
CA HIS A 388 -8.09 -4.61 -10.71
C HIS A 388 -8.26 -4.96 -12.17
N THR A 389 -8.32 -3.95 -13.03
CA THR A 389 -8.43 -4.14 -14.46
C THR A 389 -7.05 -4.16 -15.10
N LEU A 390 -6.68 -5.30 -15.66
CA LEU A 390 -5.37 -5.54 -16.28
C LEU A 390 -5.50 -6.53 -17.45
N GLY A 391 -5.97 -6.04 -18.60
CA GLY A 391 -6.11 -6.85 -19.80
C GLY A 391 -6.89 -8.15 -19.54
N GLU A 392 -6.32 -9.29 -19.91
CA GLU A 392 -6.95 -10.62 -19.74
C GLU A 392 -7.08 -11.04 -18.28
N ASP A 393 -6.28 -10.49 -17.37
CA ASP A 393 -6.29 -10.81 -15.93
C ASP A 393 -7.23 -9.90 -15.13
N SER A 394 -8.07 -9.11 -15.81
CA SER A 394 -9.04 -8.23 -15.14
C SER A 394 -9.98 -9.00 -14.25
N MET A 395 -10.05 -8.60 -12.98
CA MET A 395 -10.77 -9.32 -11.94
C MET A 395 -11.56 -8.39 -11.02
N HIS A 396 -12.63 -8.95 -10.46
CA HIS A 396 -13.43 -8.36 -9.39
C HIS A 396 -13.57 -9.37 -8.26
N PHE A 397 -13.73 -8.89 -7.04
CA PHE A 397 -14.00 -9.76 -5.90
C PHE A 397 -14.96 -9.12 -4.89
N ILE A 398 -15.72 -9.96 -4.23
CA ILE A 398 -16.47 -9.62 -3.01
C ILE A 398 -15.78 -10.31 -1.85
N LEU A 399 -15.40 -9.54 -0.86
CA LEU A 399 -14.74 -10.01 0.35
C LEU A 399 -15.59 -9.68 1.57
N THR A 400 -15.85 -10.67 2.40
CA THR A 400 -16.45 -10.51 3.73
C THR A 400 -15.42 -10.82 4.82
N LYS A 401 -15.82 -10.83 6.09
CA LYS A 401 -14.94 -11.27 7.18
C LYS A 401 -14.63 -12.77 7.15
N GLU A 402 -15.46 -13.55 6.46
CA GLU A 402 -15.44 -15.01 6.52
C GLU A 402 -15.08 -15.67 5.21
N ASP A 403 -15.32 -15.00 4.09
CA ASP A 403 -15.19 -15.59 2.78
C ASP A 403 -14.86 -14.58 1.69
N LYS A 404 -14.46 -15.10 0.53
CA LYS A 404 -14.18 -14.31 -0.66
C LYS A 404 -14.60 -15.03 -1.94
N TYR A 405 -15.32 -14.29 -2.78
CA TYR A 405 -15.69 -14.68 -4.13
C TYR A 405 -14.91 -13.82 -5.12
N ILE A 406 -14.34 -14.44 -6.17
CA ILE A 406 -13.55 -13.80 -7.21
C ILE A 406 -14.13 -14.14 -8.57
N TRP A 407 -14.25 -13.15 -9.44
CA TRP A 407 -14.67 -13.31 -10.83
C TRP A 407 -13.66 -12.65 -11.77
N TYR A 408 -13.19 -13.38 -12.77
CA TYR A 408 -12.32 -12.89 -13.84
C TYR A 408 -13.18 -12.47 -15.03
N SER A 409 -13.23 -11.17 -15.33
CA SER A 409 -14.18 -10.59 -16.28
C SER A 409 -13.93 -10.98 -17.74
N GLN A 410 -12.72 -11.41 -18.09
CA GLN A 410 -12.37 -11.79 -19.46
C GLN A 410 -12.60 -13.27 -19.76
N THR A 411 -12.50 -14.11 -18.76
CA THR A 411 -12.62 -15.58 -18.91
C THR A 411 -13.90 -16.15 -18.33
N GLY A 412 -14.58 -15.40 -17.46
CA GLY A 412 -15.73 -15.89 -16.70
C GLY A 412 -15.37 -16.86 -15.58
N ARG A 413 -14.07 -17.04 -15.31
CA ARG A 413 -13.61 -17.92 -14.25
C ARG A 413 -14.02 -17.37 -12.90
N GLU A 414 -14.45 -18.27 -12.00
CA GLU A 414 -14.84 -17.97 -10.65
C GLU A 414 -14.00 -18.77 -9.66
N LEU A 415 -13.71 -18.18 -8.51
CA LEU A 415 -13.11 -18.85 -7.35
C LEU A 415 -13.86 -18.43 -6.09
N TYR A 416 -13.94 -19.36 -5.12
CA TYR A 416 -14.51 -19.06 -3.82
C TYR A 416 -13.67 -19.70 -2.70
N PHE A 417 -13.38 -18.88 -1.67
CA PHE A 417 -12.55 -19.26 -0.52
C PHE A 417 -13.29 -18.99 0.78
N ASN A 418 -13.30 -19.98 1.68
CA ASN A 418 -13.73 -19.81 3.07
C ASN A 418 -12.51 -19.34 3.90
N LEU A 419 -12.40 -18.05 4.14
CA LEU A 419 -11.24 -17.43 4.83
C LEU A 419 -11.21 -17.74 6.34
N ARG A 420 -12.31 -18.18 6.95
CA ARG A 420 -12.34 -18.61 8.35
C ARG A 420 -11.54 -19.88 8.55
N ASP A 421 -11.72 -20.86 7.66
CA ASP A 421 -11.12 -22.19 7.75
C ASP A 421 -9.80 -22.29 6.97
N ASP A 422 -9.67 -21.48 5.90
CA ASP A 422 -8.50 -21.41 5.03
C ASP A 422 -8.12 -19.95 4.73
N PRO A 423 -7.49 -19.24 5.69
CA PRO A 423 -7.11 -17.84 5.52
C PRO A 423 -6.02 -17.62 4.46
N HIS A 424 -5.42 -18.69 3.97
CA HIS A 424 -4.37 -18.68 2.96
C HIS A 424 -4.83 -19.08 1.57
N GLU A 425 -6.14 -19.30 1.37
CA GLU A 425 -6.76 -19.53 0.06
C GLU A 425 -6.18 -20.74 -0.69
N THR A 426 -5.88 -21.82 0.05
CA THR A 426 -5.27 -23.02 -0.50
C THR A 426 -6.29 -23.94 -1.18
N LYS A 427 -7.58 -23.79 -0.88
CA LYS A 427 -8.67 -24.62 -1.40
C LYS A 427 -9.77 -23.79 -2.06
N ASN A 428 -9.98 -24.02 -3.35
CA ASN A 428 -11.14 -23.47 -4.03
C ASN A 428 -12.36 -24.35 -3.77
N VAL A 429 -13.29 -23.87 -2.95
CA VAL A 429 -14.51 -24.61 -2.53
C VAL A 429 -15.78 -24.07 -3.20
N LEU A 430 -15.66 -23.58 -4.44
CA LEU A 430 -16.75 -23.00 -5.24
C LEU A 430 -17.92 -23.98 -5.43
N GLU A 431 -17.61 -25.22 -5.85
CA GLU A 431 -18.63 -26.22 -6.16
C GLU A 431 -19.35 -26.76 -4.91
N GLU A 432 -18.70 -26.67 -3.75
CA GLU A 432 -19.21 -27.16 -2.47
C GLU A 432 -20.16 -26.16 -1.80
N ASN A 433 -20.17 -24.89 -2.25
CA ASN A 433 -20.91 -23.78 -1.63
C ASN A 433 -21.79 -23.00 -2.63
N PRO A 434 -22.64 -23.65 -3.46
CA PRO A 434 -23.34 -22.99 -4.56
C PRO A 434 -24.31 -21.88 -4.10
N GLU A 435 -24.96 -22.04 -2.94
CA GLU A 435 -25.88 -21.03 -2.41
C GLU A 435 -25.12 -19.77 -1.98
N ARG A 436 -24.03 -19.93 -1.23
CA ARG A 436 -23.23 -18.80 -0.78
C ARG A 436 -22.55 -18.07 -1.94
N VAL A 437 -22.05 -18.82 -2.92
CA VAL A 437 -21.50 -18.24 -4.17
C VAL A 437 -22.55 -17.41 -4.92
N ALA A 438 -23.81 -17.89 -4.99
CA ALA A 438 -24.88 -17.15 -5.63
C ALA A 438 -25.20 -15.83 -4.90
N GLU A 439 -25.17 -15.81 -3.57
CA GLU A 439 -25.33 -14.59 -2.77
C GLU A 439 -24.23 -13.57 -3.07
N LEU A 440 -22.95 -13.98 -3.01
CA LEU A 440 -21.81 -13.08 -3.26
C LEU A 440 -21.74 -12.61 -4.71
N ARG A 441 -22.13 -13.48 -5.66
CA ARG A 441 -22.27 -13.09 -7.07
C ARG A 441 -23.35 -12.02 -7.26
N THR A 442 -24.45 -12.11 -6.51
CA THR A 442 -25.50 -11.08 -6.54
C THR A 442 -24.99 -9.74 -6.03
N LEU A 443 -24.22 -9.74 -4.94
CA LEU A 443 -23.56 -8.52 -4.45
C LEU A 443 -22.60 -7.91 -5.50
N LEU A 444 -21.86 -8.74 -6.23
CA LEU A 444 -20.99 -8.28 -7.30
C LEU A 444 -21.79 -7.70 -8.48
N ILE A 445 -22.89 -8.35 -8.88
CA ILE A 445 -23.78 -7.84 -9.92
C ILE A 445 -24.32 -6.46 -9.54
N ASP A 446 -24.74 -6.29 -8.29
CA ASP A 446 -25.25 -4.99 -7.80
C ASP A 446 -24.14 -3.92 -7.77
N ALA A 447 -22.92 -4.26 -7.37
CA ALA A 447 -21.77 -3.35 -7.38
C ALA A 447 -21.39 -2.91 -8.80
N LEU A 448 -21.57 -3.78 -9.80
CA LEU A 448 -21.20 -3.52 -11.20
C LEU A 448 -22.36 -2.96 -12.07
N LYS A 449 -23.52 -2.74 -11.48
CA LYS A 449 -24.76 -2.45 -12.22
C LYS A 449 -24.68 -1.18 -13.09
N ASN A 450 -23.97 -0.17 -12.62
CA ASN A 450 -23.89 1.13 -13.29
C ASN A 450 -22.51 1.37 -13.96
N ARG A 451 -21.69 0.33 -14.04
CA ARG A 451 -20.34 0.44 -14.59
C ARG A 451 -20.39 0.61 -16.12
N GLU A 452 -19.60 1.55 -16.63
CA GLU A 452 -19.56 1.91 -18.06
C GLU A 452 -19.08 0.77 -18.97
N GLU A 453 -18.29 -0.17 -18.43
CA GLU A 453 -17.82 -1.35 -19.16
C GLU A 453 -18.97 -2.33 -19.50
N GLY A 454 -20.07 -2.26 -18.75
CA GLY A 454 -21.25 -3.11 -18.99
C GLY A 454 -21.03 -4.56 -18.58
N TYR A 455 -20.38 -4.80 -17.43
CA TYR A 455 -20.10 -6.13 -16.89
C TYR A 455 -21.33 -6.91 -16.43
N THR A 456 -22.51 -6.30 -16.42
CA THR A 456 -23.77 -6.99 -16.05
C THR A 456 -24.96 -6.43 -16.80
N ASP A 457 -25.97 -7.27 -16.97
CA ASP A 457 -27.32 -6.91 -17.45
C ASP A 457 -28.31 -6.69 -16.27
N GLY A 458 -27.80 -6.69 -15.03
CA GLY A 458 -28.57 -6.60 -13.80
C GLY A 458 -29.03 -7.95 -13.25
N HIS A 459 -28.76 -9.06 -13.95
CA HIS A 459 -29.11 -10.43 -13.55
C HIS A 459 -27.93 -11.40 -13.61
N THR A 460 -27.02 -11.17 -14.58
CA THR A 460 -25.86 -12.04 -14.81
C THR A 460 -24.60 -11.21 -15.02
N LEU A 461 -23.43 -11.82 -14.77
CA LEU A 461 -22.13 -11.27 -15.12
C LEU A 461 -21.84 -11.54 -16.60
N LEU A 462 -21.41 -10.52 -17.33
CA LEU A 462 -21.16 -10.55 -18.78
C LEU A 462 -19.66 -10.60 -19.05
N VAL A 463 -19.19 -11.70 -19.60
CA VAL A 463 -17.78 -11.99 -19.88
C VAL A 463 -17.31 -11.28 -21.14
N GLY A 464 -16.01 -10.93 -21.20
CA GLY A 464 -15.34 -10.42 -22.41
C GLY A 464 -15.64 -8.97 -22.73
N LYS A 465 -16.11 -8.19 -21.76
CA LYS A 465 -16.24 -6.73 -21.93
C LYS A 465 -14.87 -6.07 -21.89
N THR A 466 -14.70 -4.99 -22.66
CA THR A 466 -13.43 -4.26 -22.68
C THR A 466 -13.14 -3.65 -21.31
N PRO A 467 -12.06 -4.05 -20.62
CA PRO A 467 -11.71 -3.46 -19.34
C PRO A 467 -11.10 -2.07 -19.55
N VAL A 468 -11.39 -1.17 -18.63
CA VAL A 468 -10.76 0.15 -18.54
C VAL A 468 -9.99 0.27 -17.22
N THR A 469 -8.92 1.04 -17.21
CA THR A 469 -8.11 1.32 -16.02
C THR A 469 -8.56 2.60 -15.30
N VAL A 470 -9.19 3.51 -16.08
CA VAL A 470 -9.76 4.77 -15.59
C VAL A 470 -11.17 4.92 -16.15
N LEU A 471 -12.14 5.13 -15.28
CA LEU A 471 -13.54 5.34 -15.63
C LEU A 471 -13.75 6.77 -16.17
N GLN A 472 -14.56 6.93 -17.23
CA GLN A 472 -14.78 8.23 -17.88
C GLN A 472 -15.73 9.15 -17.09
N HIS A 473 -16.64 8.60 -16.29
CA HIS A 473 -17.60 9.38 -15.50
C HIS A 473 -16.96 10.14 -14.31
N THR A 474 -15.68 10.00 -14.11
CA THR A 474 -14.91 10.78 -13.14
C THR A 474 -14.44 12.12 -13.69
N GLU A 475 -15.03 12.61 -14.79
CA GLU A 475 -14.94 14.02 -15.10
C GLU A 475 -15.44 14.78 -13.88
N VAL A 476 -14.47 15.31 -13.20
CA VAL A 476 -14.48 16.02 -11.92
C VAL A 476 -15.82 16.67 -11.61
N LEU A 477 -16.49 16.20 -10.56
CA LEU A 477 -17.55 16.93 -9.89
C LEU A 477 -17.01 18.15 -9.16
#